data_8310658f694139e2356355c42279028f
#
_entry.id   8310658f694139e2356355c42279028f
#
_cell.length_a   1.000
_cell.length_b   1.000
_cell.length_c   1.000
_cell.angle_alpha   90.00
_cell.angle_beta   90.00
_cell.angle_gamma   90.00
#
_symmetry.space_group_name_H-M   'P 1'
#
loop_
_entity.id
_entity.type
_entity.pdbx_description
1 polymer ?
#
loop_
_entity_poly.entity_id
_entity_poly.type
_entity_poly.pdbx_seq_one_letter_code
_entity_poly.pdbx_strand_id
1 'polypeptide(L)'
;MLNRSALAALALVLGQSVAMAQGSFLEQLLLSPTRTPGDVPETYGTAYDCRALKAADQTAGVWRGLIGGQVWPDAGQSRPVSREGCFKTEQECQAYLGLMSGYIDFVYSRECKRL
;
A
#
# COMPACT_ATOMS: atom_id res chain seq x y z
N MET A 1 -8.61 -21.38 35.29
CA MET A 1 -9.75 -20.78 34.55
C MET A 1 -9.45 -19.38 34.05
N LEU A 2 -8.83 -18.52 34.83
CA LEU A 2 -8.45 -17.15 34.41
C LEU A 2 -7.47 -17.13 33.24
N ASN A 3 -6.56 -18.11 33.15
CA ASN A 3 -5.55 -18.16 32.09
C ASN A 3 -6.11 -18.41 30.69
N ARG A 4 -7.23 -19.14 30.59
CA ARG A 4 -7.85 -19.42 29.29
C ARG A 4 -8.51 -18.18 28.69
N SER A 5 -9.14 -17.38 29.55
CA SER A 5 -9.76 -16.13 29.09
C SER A 5 -8.72 -15.11 28.66
N ALA A 6 -7.58 -15.03 29.36
CA ALA A 6 -6.48 -14.14 29.01
C ALA A 6 -5.85 -14.51 27.67
N LEU A 7 -5.67 -15.81 27.40
CA LEU A 7 -5.13 -16.28 26.13
C LEU A 7 -6.05 -15.99 24.95
N ALA A 8 -7.36 -16.16 25.12
CA ALA A 8 -8.35 -15.85 24.09
C ALA A 8 -8.37 -14.34 23.77
N ALA A 9 -8.29 -13.50 24.79
CA ALA A 9 -8.24 -12.05 24.61
C ALA A 9 -6.97 -11.62 23.84
N LEU A 10 -5.83 -12.25 24.15
CA LEU A 10 -4.56 -11.96 23.45
C LEU A 10 -4.64 -12.32 21.96
N ALA A 11 -5.23 -13.46 21.62
CA ALA A 11 -5.39 -13.88 20.23
C ALA A 11 -6.27 -12.90 19.44
N LEU A 12 -7.35 -12.40 20.05
CA LEU A 12 -8.22 -11.39 19.42
C LEU A 12 -7.46 -10.08 19.17
N VAL A 13 -6.65 -9.63 20.11
CA VAL A 13 -5.84 -8.41 19.95
C VAL A 13 -4.87 -8.54 18.79
N LEU A 14 -4.19 -9.68 18.63
CA LEU A 14 -3.27 -9.93 17.53
C LEU A 14 -3.99 -9.91 16.17
N GLY A 15 -5.19 -10.53 16.07
CA GLY A 15 -5.99 -10.50 14.85
C GLY A 15 -6.46 -9.09 14.49
N GLN A 16 -6.88 -8.31 15.46
CA GLN A 16 -7.28 -6.93 15.26
C GLN A 16 -6.11 -6.05 14.80
N SER A 17 -4.90 -6.26 15.32
CA SER A 17 -3.71 -5.50 14.93
C SER A 17 -3.39 -5.68 13.45
N VAL A 18 -3.48 -6.90 12.90
CA VAL A 18 -3.25 -7.16 11.49
C VAL A 18 -4.31 -6.46 10.61
N ALA A 19 -5.59 -6.56 10.98
CA ALA A 19 -6.67 -5.91 10.25
C ALA A 19 -6.56 -4.39 10.29
N MET A 20 -6.17 -3.81 11.44
CA MET A 20 -5.97 -2.37 11.59
C MET A 20 -4.80 -1.86 10.74
N ALA A 21 -3.72 -2.64 10.60
CA ALA A 21 -2.58 -2.27 9.77
C ALA A 21 -2.99 -2.14 8.30
N GLN A 22 -3.82 -3.05 7.78
CA GLN A 22 -4.34 -2.99 6.42
C GLN A 22 -5.29 -1.81 6.23
N GLY A 23 -6.17 -1.55 7.19
CA GLY A 23 -7.09 -0.41 7.17
C GLY A 23 -6.34 0.92 7.19
N SER A 24 -5.32 1.05 8.03
CA SER A 24 -4.49 2.25 8.12
C SER A 24 -3.77 2.54 6.81
N PHE A 25 -3.25 1.53 6.15
CA PHE A 25 -2.59 1.63 4.87
C PHE A 25 -3.54 2.20 3.80
N LEU A 26 -4.72 1.62 3.64
CA LEU A 26 -5.71 2.08 2.69
C LEU A 26 -6.16 3.52 2.98
N GLU A 27 -6.39 3.82 4.24
CA GLU A 27 -6.81 5.13 4.69
C GLU A 27 -5.75 6.20 4.36
N GLN A 28 -4.47 5.93 4.61
CA GLN A 28 -3.40 6.85 4.28
C GLN A 28 -3.31 7.13 2.78
N LEU A 29 -3.49 6.11 1.94
CA LEU A 29 -3.50 6.29 0.49
C LEU A 29 -4.66 7.18 0.03
N LEU A 30 -5.84 6.98 0.59
CA LEU A 30 -7.02 7.75 0.21
C LEU A 30 -6.98 9.19 0.71
N LEU A 31 -6.30 9.43 1.83
CA LEU A 31 -6.17 10.74 2.45
C LEU A 31 -4.83 11.42 2.16
N SER A 32 -4.05 10.90 1.22
CA SER A 32 -2.77 11.49 0.85
C SER A 32 -2.94 12.94 0.42
N PRO A 33 -2.09 13.88 0.92
CA PRO A 33 -2.20 15.29 0.57
C PRO A 33 -1.92 15.57 -0.90
N THR A 34 -1.26 14.65 -1.60
CA THR A 34 -0.96 14.81 -3.03
C THR A 34 -2.03 14.18 -3.92
N ARG A 35 -3.06 13.57 -3.33
CA ARG A 35 -4.09 12.89 -4.11
C ARG A 35 -5.01 13.90 -4.80
N THR A 36 -5.17 13.75 -6.10
CA THR A 36 -6.20 14.43 -6.88
C THR A 36 -7.45 13.57 -6.90
N PRO A 37 -8.63 14.09 -6.50
CA PRO A 37 -9.87 13.31 -6.57
C PRO A 37 -10.12 12.73 -7.96
N GLY A 38 -10.43 11.42 -8.00
CA GLY A 38 -10.64 10.70 -9.25
C GLY A 38 -9.37 10.18 -9.92
N ASP A 39 -8.20 10.48 -9.42
CA ASP A 39 -6.94 9.96 -9.93
C ASP A 39 -6.50 8.72 -9.15
N VAL A 40 -5.49 8.02 -9.70
CA VAL A 40 -4.88 6.86 -9.07
C VAL A 40 -4.15 7.30 -7.80
N PRO A 41 -4.41 6.68 -6.63
CA PRO A 41 -3.76 7.09 -5.40
C PRO A 41 -2.24 7.00 -5.45
N GLU A 42 -1.56 7.85 -4.68
CA GLU A 42 -0.11 7.88 -4.54
C GLU A 42 0.30 7.70 -3.09
N THR A 43 1.49 7.14 -2.88
CA THR A 43 2.05 6.99 -1.53
C THR A 43 2.79 8.23 -1.04
N TYR A 44 2.96 9.22 -1.89
CA TYR A 44 3.71 10.44 -1.56
C TYR A 44 3.09 11.18 -0.37
N GLY A 45 3.94 11.54 0.59
CA GLY A 45 3.49 12.19 1.81
C GLY A 45 2.88 11.25 2.85
N THR A 46 2.86 9.96 2.61
CA THR A 46 2.38 8.94 3.55
C THR A 46 3.55 8.19 4.19
N ALA A 47 3.25 7.33 5.15
CA ALA A 47 4.25 6.45 5.76
C ALA A 47 4.85 5.43 4.78
N TYR A 48 4.27 5.26 3.60
CA TYR A 48 4.70 4.31 2.58
C TYR A 48 5.46 4.97 1.43
N ASP A 49 5.84 6.23 1.60
CA ASP A 49 6.59 6.98 0.58
C ASP A 49 8.05 6.50 0.54
N CYS A 50 8.42 5.81 -0.54
CA CYS A 50 9.78 5.30 -0.73
C CYS A 50 10.83 6.41 -0.73
N ARG A 51 10.49 7.59 -1.22
CA ARG A 51 11.41 8.73 -1.27
C ARG A 51 11.78 9.21 0.13
N ALA A 52 10.81 9.26 1.03
CA ALA A 52 11.04 9.67 2.41
C ALA A 52 11.91 8.65 3.17
N LEU A 53 11.67 7.37 2.97
CA LEU A 53 12.46 6.30 3.58
C LEU A 53 13.90 6.31 3.05
N LYS A 54 14.09 6.54 1.76
CA LYS A 54 15.41 6.65 1.15
C LYS A 54 16.17 7.85 1.68
N ALA A 55 15.53 9.00 1.79
CA ALA A 55 16.13 10.21 2.33
C ALA A 55 16.53 10.06 3.81
N ALA A 56 15.78 9.26 4.57
CA ALA A 56 16.07 8.96 5.97
C ALA A 56 17.03 7.77 6.17
N ASP A 57 17.52 7.17 5.09
CA ASP A 57 18.35 5.96 5.12
C ASP A 57 17.69 4.80 5.88
N GLN A 58 16.39 4.59 5.64
CA GLN A 58 15.57 3.59 6.32
C GLN A 58 15.01 2.54 5.35
N THR A 59 15.80 2.15 4.35
CA THR A 59 15.37 1.17 3.34
C THR A 59 15.75 -0.27 3.65
N ALA A 60 16.55 -0.52 4.68
CA ALA A 60 16.96 -1.87 5.04
C ALA A 60 15.77 -2.76 5.39
N GLY A 61 15.62 -3.89 4.69
CA GLY A 61 14.53 -4.84 4.92
C GLY A 61 13.17 -4.38 4.41
N VAL A 62 13.12 -3.29 3.67
CA VAL A 62 11.88 -2.74 3.11
C VAL A 62 11.56 -3.43 1.79
N TRP A 63 10.27 -3.66 1.54
CA TRP A 63 9.75 -4.19 0.29
C TRP A 63 9.19 -3.07 -0.56
N ARG A 64 9.68 -2.95 -1.77
CA ARG A 64 9.19 -1.96 -2.73
C ARG A 64 8.18 -2.60 -3.67
N GLY A 65 6.97 -2.06 -3.69
CA GLY A 65 5.94 -2.40 -4.66
C GLY A 65 5.95 -1.41 -5.81
N LEU A 66 6.06 -1.90 -7.02
CA LEU A 66 6.01 -1.09 -8.22
C LEU A 66 4.93 -1.63 -9.15
N ILE A 67 4.07 -0.74 -9.63
CA ILE A 67 3.01 -1.09 -10.56
C ILE A 67 2.92 -0.03 -11.65
N GLY A 68 2.82 -0.47 -12.89
CA GLY A 68 2.70 0.40 -14.05
C GLY A 68 1.67 -0.11 -15.02
N GLY A 69 1.02 0.80 -15.71
CA GLY A 69 -0.02 0.46 -16.68
C GLY A 69 -0.60 1.68 -17.33
N GLN A 70 -1.87 1.56 -17.74
CA GLN A 70 -2.62 2.65 -18.35
C GLN A 70 -3.99 2.78 -17.71
N VAL A 71 -4.48 4.02 -17.65
CA VAL A 71 -5.83 4.34 -17.25
C VAL A 71 -6.57 4.98 -18.43
N TRP A 72 -7.86 4.67 -18.56
CA TRP A 72 -8.76 5.28 -19.55
C TRP A 72 -9.74 6.19 -18.81
N PRO A 73 -9.46 7.48 -18.71
CA PRO A 73 -10.45 8.40 -18.16
C PRO A 73 -11.64 8.55 -19.12
N ASP A 74 -12.76 9.06 -18.64
CA ASP A 74 -14.01 9.20 -19.40
C ASP A 74 -13.87 10.02 -20.67
N ALA A 75 -12.80 10.79 -20.81
CA ALA A 75 -12.51 11.60 -22.00
C ALA A 75 -11.94 10.80 -23.17
N GLY A 76 -11.77 9.49 -23.07
CA GLY A 76 -11.44 8.60 -24.18
C GLY A 76 -9.97 8.45 -24.54
N GLN A 77 -9.04 9.15 -23.87
CA GLN A 77 -7.61 8.99 -24.11
C GLN A 77 -6.95 8.20 -22.97
N SER A 78 -6.18 7.17 -23.32
CA SER A 78 -5.41 6.45 -22.33
C SER A 78 -4.21 7.27 -21.86
N ARG A 79 -3.86 7.10 -20.60
CA ARG A 79 -2.74 7.79 -19.97
C ARG A 79 -1.86 6.77 -19.23
N PRO A 80 -0.53 6.81 -19.42
CA PRO A 80 0.35 5.94 -18.65
C PRO A 80 0.36 6.35 -17.18
N VAL A 81 0.46 5.38 -16.31
CA VAL A 81 0.54 5.59 -14.85
C VAL A 81 1.56 4.65 -14.26
N SER A 82 2.34 5.15 -13.31
CA SER A 82 3.28 4.37 -12.52
C SER A 82 3.16 4.79 -11.07
N ARG A 83 3.15 3.80 -10.17
CA ARG A 83 3.03 4.03 -8.73
C ARG A 83 3.99 3.12 -7.98
N GLU A 84 4.52 3.62 -6.88
CA GLU A 84 5.36 2.82 -6.00
C GLU A 84 4.99 3.06 -4.54
N GLY A 85 5.28 2.05 -3.71
CA GLY A 85 5.15 2.15 -2.28
C GLY A 85 6.18 1.27 -1.60
N CYS A 86 6.55 1.63 -0.37
CA CYS A 86 7.51 0.89 0.43
C CYS A 86 6.86 0.39 1.70
N PHE A 87 7.08 -0.88 2.02
CA PHE A 87 6.37 -1.61 3.05
C PHE A 87 7.35 -2.42 3.89
N LYS A 88 6.97 -2.71 5.13
CA LYS A 88 7.79 -3.50 6.05
C LYS A 88 7.76 -4.99 5.73
N THR A 89 6.69 -5.46 5.09
CA THR A 89 6.52 -6.88 4.79
C THR A 89 6.13 -7.08 3.34
N GLU A 90 6.43 -8.27 2.81
CA GLU A 90 6.00 -8.66 1.47
C GLU A 90 4.47 -8.71 1.37
N GLN A 91 3.79 -9.14 2.44
CA GLN A 91 2.34 -9.22 2.46
C GLN A 91 1.69 -7.84 2.27
N GLU A 92 2.21 -6.83 2.95
CA GLU A 92 1.73 -5.46 2.75
C GLU A 92 1.98 -4.98 1.32
N CYS A 93 3.16 -5.29 0.79
CA CYS A 93 3.52 -4.95 -0.58
C CYS A 93 2.55 -5.59 -1.58
N GLN A 94 2.26 -6.88 -1.44
CA GLN A 94 1.32 -7.58 -2.32
C GLN A 94 -0.10 -7.02 -2.18
N ALA A 95 -0.52 -6.69 -0.97
CA ALA A 95 -1.82 -6.06 -0.73
C ALA A 95 -1.93 -4.70 -1.43
N TYR A 96 -0.85 -3.93 -1.41
CA TYR A 96 -0.76 -2.66 -2.14
C TYR A 96 -0.93 -2.86 -3.65
N LEU A 97 -0.21 -3.81 -4.24
CA LEU A 97 -0.33 -4.09 -5.67
C LEU A 97 -1.75 -4.55 -6.04
N GLY A 98 -2.36 -5.36 -5.19
CA GLY A 98 -3.76 -5.78 -5.39
C GLY A 98 -4.73 -4.61 -5.36
N LEU A 99 -4.57 -3.72 -4.40
CA LEU A 99 -5.39 -2.51 -4.29
C LEU A 99 -5.20 -1.61 -5.53
N MET A 100 -3.96 -1.33 -5.90
CA MET A 100 -3.66 -0.45 -7.01
C MET A 100 -4.11 -1.00 -8.36
N SER A 101 -4.14 -2.31 -8.51
CA SER A 101 -4.66 -2.96 -9.71
C SER A 101 -6.12 -2.60 -9.98
N GLY A 102 -6.90 -2.29 -8.94
CA GLY A 102 -8.28 -1.84 -9.06
C GLY A 102 -8.44 -0.42 -9.61
N TYR A 103 -7.39 0.39 -9.55
CA TYR A 103 -7.39 1.77 -10.05
C TYR A 103 -6.76 1.91 -11.43
N ILE A 104 -6.15 0.85 -11.96
CA ILE A 104 -5.45 0.87 -13.25
C ILE A 104 -6.19 -0.04 -14.22
N ASP A 105 -6.60 0.49 -15.35
CA ASP A 105 -7.42 -0.24 -16.31
C ASP A 105 -6.65 -1.34 -17.01
N PHE A 106 -5.38 -1.12 -17.31
CA PHE A 106 -4.51 -2.09 -17.93
C PHE A 106 -3.15 -2.10 -17.23
N VAL A 107 -2.84 -3.20 -16.54
CA VAL A 107 -1.59 -3.35 -15.81
C VAL A 107 -0.54 -4.04 -16.72
N TYR A 108 0.58 -3.36 -16.98
CA TYR A 108 1.68 -3.91 -17.75
C TYR A 108 2.70 -4.64 -16.87
N SER A 109 2.94 -4.09 -15.67
CA SER A 109 3.96 -4.60 -14.77
C SER A 109 3.52 -4.42 -13.33
N ARG A 110 3.85 -5.40 -12.50
CA ARG A 110 3.65 -5.33 -11.06
C ARG A 110 4.66 -6.25 -10.38
N GLU A 111 5.36 -5.74 -9.40
CA GLU A 111 6.30 -6.54 -8.65
C GLU A 111 6.52 -6.01 -7.24
N CYS A 112 6.82 -6.93 -6.32
CA CYS A 112 7.34 -6.62 -5.01
C CYS A 112 8.78 -7.09 -4.94
N LYS A 113 9.68 -6.19 -4.59
CA LYS A 113 11.10 -6.47 -4.53
C LYS A 113 11.68 -5.96 -3.21
N ARG A 114 12.48 -6.78 -2.58
CA ARG A 114 13.17 -6.38 -1.36
C ARG A 114 14.34 -5.47 -1.71
N LEU A 115 14.41 -4.35 -1.03
CA LEU A 115 15.51 -3.39 -1.18
C LEU A 115 16.76 -3.79 -0.42
#